data_12a1fd4b79d7eae67257d91249cef97f
#
_entry.id   12a1fd4b79d7eae67257d91249cef97f
#
_cell.length_a   1.000
_cell.length_b   1.000
_cell.length_c   1.000
_cell.angle_alpha   90.00
_cell.angle_beta   90.00
_cell.angle_gamma   90.00
#
_symmetry.space_group_name_H-M   'P 1'
#
loop_
_entity.id
_entity.type
_entity.pdbx_description
1 polymer ?
#
loop_
_entity_poly.entity_id
_entity_poly.type
_entity_poly.pdbx_seq_one_letter_code
_entity_poly.pdbx_strand_id
1 'polypeptide(L)'
;MAEQHFSKKLPTSQREGGLDLVKWLALVTMVVDHLRMVMPNLTDLFIPGRLSFPLFCLVIGANVARSTRGEFATKANGRYLGLMLAFSAISEVPYRYFEIAQTFNVMPTLTLGLVIAWGVHHRCLSSGFLAIVGLAAAILLHTPLMYGFWGCLIPAATLIAIQKKAGLFW
;
A
#
# COMPACT_ATOMS: atom_id res chain seq x y z
N MET A 1 -17.18 46.83 -7.24
CA MET A 1 -17.78 45.49 -7.16
C MET A 1 -16.64 44.50 -7.01
N ALA A 2 -16.37 44.06 -5.81
CA ALA A 2 -15.30 43.12 -5.50
C ALA A 2 -15.90 41.72 -5.44
N GLU A 3 -15.58 40.89 -6.40
CA GLU A 3 -15.92 39.46 -6.36
C GLU A 3 -15.06 38.77 -5.30
N GLN A 4 -15.69 38.45 -4.18
CA GLN A 4 -15.08 37.58 -3.17
C GLN A 4 -15.08 36.15 -3.71
N HIS A 5 -13.92 35.71 -4.19
CA HIS A 5 -13.63 34.32 -4.49
C HIS A 5 -13.63 33.52 -3.17
N PHE A 6 -14.79 32.94 -2.87
CA PHE A 6 -14.99 32.07 -1.72
C PHE A 6 -14.23 30.76 -1.98
N SER A 7 -12.93 30.75 -1.68
CA SER A 7 -12.13 29.52 -1.66
C SER A 7 -12.66 28.63 -0.55
N LYS A 8 -13.54 27.71 -0.90
CA LYS A 8 -14.04 26.67 0.00
C LYS A 8 -12.87 25.73 0.36
N LYS A 9 -12.11 26.10 1.40
CA LYS A 9 -11.19 25.15 2.05
C LYS A 9 -12.02 23.95 2.49
N LEU A 10 -11.84 22.83 1.81
CA LEU A 10 -12.34 21.54 2.27
C LEU A 10 -11.76 21.27 3.65
N PRO A 11 -12.58 20.83 4.63
CA PRO A 11 -12.11 20.58 5.99
C PRO A 11 -11.06 19.46 5.95
N THR A 12 -9.84 19.81 6.31
CA THR A 12 -8.76 18.89 6.59
C THR A 12 -9.17 17.97 7.73
N SER A 13 -9.10 16.64 7.47
CA SER A 13 -9.23 15.60 8.49
C SER A 13 -10.64 15.27 9.00
N GLN A 14 -11.57 14.96 8.11
CA GLN A 14 -12.53 13.94 8.51
C GLN A 14 -11.84 12.57 8.37
N ARG A 15 -11.51 11.95 9.52
CA ARG A 15 -11.21 10.53 9.61
C ARG A 15 -12.37 9.80 8.96
N GLU A 16 -12.15 9.27 7.76
CA GLU A 16 -13.19 8.47 7.13
C GLU A 16 -13.23 7.13 7.83
N GLY A 17 -14.24 6.94 8.69
CA GLY A 17 -14.45 5.69 9.41
C GLY A 17 -14.44 4.46 8.50
N GLY A 18 -14.85 4.62 7.23
CA GLY A 18 -14.78 3.55 6.24
C GLY A 18 -13.37 3.06 5.94
N LEU A 19 -12.38 3.96 5.79
CA LEU A 19 -11.00 3.53 5.54
C LEU A 19 -10.37 2.93 6.79
N ASP A 20 -10.70 3.45 7.97
CA ASP A 20 -10.22 2.87 9.22
C ASP A 20 -10.81 1.47 9.44
N LEU A 21 -12.07 1.25 9.06
CA LEU A 21 -12.67 -0.09 9.07
C LEU A 21 -11.92 -1.06 8.13
N VAL A 22 -11.57 -0.63 6.91
CA VAL A 22 -10.80 -1.45 5.98
C VAL A 22 -9.43 -1.81 6.53
N LYS A 23 -8.75 -0.86 7.22
CA LYS A 23 -7.46 -1.14 7.89
C LYS A 23 -7.60 -2.19 8.99
N TRP A 24 -8.63 -2.07 9.82
CA TRP A 24 -8.91 -3.06 10.87
C TRP A 24 -9.24 -4.42 10.28
N LEU A 25 -10.04 -4.47 9.22
CA LEU A 25 -10.36 -5.71 8.53
C LEU A 25 -9.10 -6.37 7.95
N ALA A 26 -8.23 -5.57 7.30
CA ALA A 26 -6.94 -6.05 6.79
C ALA A 26 -6.05 -6.63 7.89
N LEU A 27 -6.00 -5.96 9.05
CA LEU A 27 -5.25 -6.43 10.22
C LEU A 27 -5.83 -7.73 10.78
N VAL A 28 -7.15 -7.79 10.99
CA VAL A 28 -7.81 -8.98 11.53
C VAL A 28 -7.61 -10.17 10.60
N THR A 29 -7.82 -10.00 9.29
CA THR A 29 -7.60 -11.09 8.32
C THR A 29 -6.14 -11.52 8.24
N MET A 30 -5.18 -10.61 8.44
CA MET A 30 -3.75 -10.94 8.55
C MET A 30 -3.46 -11.77 9.81
N VAL A 31 -4.02 -11.38 10.97
CA VAL A 31 -3.87 -12.15 12.21
C VAL A 31 -4.47 -13.55 12.05
N VAL A 32 -5.64 -13.65 11.44
CA VAL A 32 -6.30 -14.94 11.15
C VAL A 32 -5.44 -15.83 10.27
N ASP A 33 -4.77 -15.27 9.24
CA ASP A 33 -3.82 -16.03 8.41
C ASP A 33 -2.63 -16.58 9.21
N HIS A 34 -2.12 -15.79 10.16
CA HIS A 34 -0.99 -16.21 10.99
C HIS A 34 -1.37 -17.21 12.07
N LEU A 35 -2.63 -17.21 12.56
CA LEU A 35 -3.10 -18.19 13.54
C LEU A 35 -2.97 -19.63 13.02
N ARG A 36 -3.17 -19.88 11.73
CA ARG A 36 -3.01 -21.21 11.13
C ARG A 36 -1.57 -21.77 11.24
N MET A 37 -0.57 -20.88 11.34
CA MET A 37 0.82 -21.30 11.51
C MET A 37 1.10 -21.87 12.93
N VAL A 38 0.36 -21.37 13.91
CA VAL A 38 0.46 -21.79 15.32
C VAL A 38 -0.49 -22.95 15.61
N MET A 39 -1.64 -23.00 14.91
CA MET A 39 -2.70 -23.99 15.08
C MET A 39 -2.96 -24.75 13.77
N PRO A 40 -2.26 -25.88 13.50
CA PRO A 40 -2.36 -26.62 12.25
C PRO A 40 -3.78 -27.11 11.90
N ASN A 41 -4.66 -27.24 12.90
CA ASN A 41 -6.06 -27.65 12.71
C ASN A 41 -6.95 -26.58 12.05
N LEU A 42 -6.44 -25.34 11.89
CA LEU A 42 -7.18 -24.20 11.37
C LEU A 42 -6.78 -23.85 9.92
N THR A 43 -6.51 -24.86 9.10
CA THR A 43 -6.11 -24.68 7.69
C THR A 43 -7.13 -23.90 6.85
N ASP A 44 -8.43 -23.99 7.18
CA ASP A 44 -9.50 -23.27 6.47
C ASP A 44 -9.41 -21.74 6.62
N LEU A 45 -8.71 -21.26 7.65
CA LEU A 45 -8.45 -19.83 7.85
C LEU A 45 -7.53 -19.22 6.77
N PHE A 46 -6.94 -20.05 5.91
CA PHE A 46 -6.18 -19.60 4.74
C PHE A 46 -7.04 -18.74 3.79
N ILE A 47 -8.31 -19.10 3.59
CA ILE A 47 -9.20 -18.38 2.66
C ILE A 47 -9.43 -16.94 3.11
N PRO A 48 -9.92 -16.65 4.33
CA PRO A 48 -10.07 -15.27 4.80
C PRO A 48 -8.74 -14.54 4.95
N GLY A 49 -7.64 -15.25 5.26
CA GLY A 49 -6.31 -14.67 5.36
C GLY A 49 -5.83 -14.02 4.07
N ARG A 50 -6.18 -14.60 2.92
CA ARG A 50 -5.82 -14.06 1.59
C ARG A 50 -6.44 -12.70 1.27
N LEU A 51 -7.48 -12.29 1.98
CA LEU A 51 -8.09 -10.97 1.81
C LEU A 51 -7.21 -9.85 2.39
N SER A 52 -6.28 -10.15 3.29
CA SER A 52 -5.44 -9.14 3.93
C SER A 52 -4.63 -8.34 2.91
N PHE A 53 -3.98 -9.00 1.97
CA PHE A 53 -3.12 -8.36 0.98
C PHE A 53 -3.88 -7.37 0.06
N PRO A 54 -4.98 -7.73 -0.62
CA PRO A 54 -5.73 -6.76 -1.42
C PRO A 54 -6.34 -5.63 -0.60
N LEU A 55 -6.70 -5.86 0.66
CA LEU A 55 -7.18 -4.81 1.56
C LEU A 55 -6.06 -3.81 1.90
N PHE A 56 -4.84 -4.28 2.18
CA PHE A 56 -3.69 -3.39 2.35
C PHE A 56 -3.37 -2.61 1.08
N CYS A 57 -3.44 -3.23 -0.10
CA CYS A 57 -3.27 -2.54 -1.37
C CYS A 57 -4.32 -1.44 -1.57
N LEU A 58 -5.58 -1.70 -1.20
CA LEU A 58 -6.66 -0.72 -1.24
C LEU A 58 -6.38 0.45 -0.29
N VAL A 59 -5.91 0.17 0.94
CA VAL A 59 -5.52 1.22 1.91
C VAL A 59 -4.39 2.08 1.37
N ILE A 60 -3.36 1.48 0.76
CA ILE A 60 -2.25 2.21 0.14
C ILE A 60 -2.78 3.11 -0.97
N GLY A 61 -3.56 2.55 -1.92
CA GLY A 61 -4.15 3.30 -3.02
C GLY A 61 -5.02 4.47 -2.54
N ALA A 62 -5.85 4.26 -1.51
CA ALA A 62 -6.69 5.30 -0.93
C ALA A 62 -5.87 6.39 -0.22
N ASN A 63 -4.83 6.03 0.52
CA ASN A 63 -3.94 7.01 1.16
C ASN A 63 -3.19 7.85 0.14
N VAL A 64 -2.68 7.24 -0.94
CA VAL A 64 -2.00 7.95 -2.02
C VAL A 64 -2.98 8.87 -2.77
N ALA A 65 -4.22 8.42 -3.04
CA ALA A 65 -5.24 9.22 -3.72
C ALA A 65 -5.58 10.53 -2.98
N ARG A 66 -5.40 10.56 -1.65
CA ARG A 66 -5.68 11.74 -0.80
C ARG A 66 -4.54 12.75 -0.74
N SER A 67 -3.33 12.36 -1.14
CA SER A 67 -2.19 13.27 -1.15
C SER A 67 -2.34 14.30 -2.28
N THR A 68 -1.78 15.50 -2.08
CA THR A 68 -1.78 16.54 -3.11
C THR A 68 -0.93 16.10 -4.30
N ARG A 69 -1.47 16.15 -5.51
CA ARG A 69 -0.71 15.84 -6.73
C ARG A 69 0.46 16.81 -6.89
N GLY A 70 1.61 16.29 -7.28
CA GLY A 70 2.84 17.08 -7.48
C GLY A 70 3.67 17.27 -6.22
N GLU A 71 3.09 17.23 -5.03
CA GLU A 71 3.80 17.35 -3.76
C GLU A 71 4.34 15.99 -3.29
N PHE A 72 5.34 15.47 -4.00
CA PHE A 72 5.93 14.18 -3.67
C PHE A 72 6.85 14.23 -2.43
N ALA A 73 7.78 15.21 -2.38
CA ALA A 73 8.83 15.30 -1.36
C ALA A 73 8.32 15.91 -0.04
N THR A 74 7.28 15.33 0.55
CA THR A 74 6.74 15.77 1.84
C THR A 74 7.29 14.94 3.00
N LYS A 75 7.37 15.56 4.18
CA LYS A 75 7.74 14.84 5.43
C LYS A 75 6.79 13.65 5.70
N ALA A 76 5.52 13.78 5.33
CA ALA A 76 4.52 12.72 5.49
C ALA A 76 4.85 11.50 4.62
N ASN A 77 5.16 11.72 3.33
CA ASN A 77 5.54 10.64 2.41
C ASN A 77 6.86 9.98 2.84
N GLY A 78 7.86 10.78 3.23
CA GLY A 78 9.13 10.26 3.74
C GLY A 78 8.96 9.41 5.00
N ARG A 79 8.13 9.86 5.95
CA ARG A 79 7.79 9.09 7.15
C ARG A 79 7.04 7.81 6.81
N TYR A 80 6.10 7.86 5.86
CA TYR A 80 5.34 6.69 5.43
C TYR A 80 6.26 5.63 4.81
N LEU A 81 7.13 6.02 3.88
CA LEU A 81 8.11 5.13 3.29
C LEU A 81 9.07 4.56 4.35
N GLY A 82 9.58 5.41 5.24
CA GLY A 82 10.48 5.00 6.31
C GLY A 82 9.84 3.96 7.25
N LEU A 83 8.56 4.15 7.60
CA LEU A 83 7.81 3.17 8.40
C LEU A 83 7.62 1.85 7.64
N MET A 84 7.26 1.91 6.34
CA MET A 84 7.09 0.70 5.52
C MET A 84 8.39 -0.09 5.42
N LEU A 85 9.53 0.59 5.23
CA LEU A 85 10.85 -0.04 5.19
C LEU A 85 11.25 -0.62 6.57
N ALA A 86 11.02 0.12 7.65
CA ALA A 86 11.30 -0.35 9.00
C ALA A 86 10.47 -1.59 9.35
N PHE A 87 9.16 -1.56 9.07
CA PHE A 87 8.30 -2.73 9.27
C PHE A 87 8.69 -3.90 8.36
N SER A 88 9.11 -3.65 7.13
CA SER A 88 9.63 -4.68 6.24
C SER A 88 10.82 -5.41 6.85
N ALA A 89 11.78 -4.65 7.40
CA ALA A 89 12.98 -5.23 8.02
C ALA A 89 12.65 -5.96 9.33
N ILE A 90 11.83 -5.36 10.20
CA ILE A 90 11.48 -5.93 11.51
C ILE A 90 10.65 -7.21 11.33
N SER A 91 9.68 -7.21 10.43
CA SER A 91 8.79 -8.36 10.22
C SER A 91 9.47 -9.50 9.45
N GLU A 92 10.59 -9.27 8.79
CA GLU A 92 11.35 -10.33 8.11
C GLU A 92 11.93 -11.34 9.11
N VAL A 93 12.36 -10.88 10.31
CA VAL A 93 12.95 -11.75 11.32
C VAL A 93 11.98 -12.83 11.80
N PRO A 94 10.78 -12.50 12.34
CA PRO A 94 9.82 -13.52 12.74
C PRO A 94 9.29 -14.33 11.53
N TYR A 95 9.15 -13.71 10.37
CA TYR A 95 8.70 -14.40 9.18
C TYR A 95 9.63 -15.56 8.81
N ARG A 96 10.93 -15.31 8.79
CA ARG A 96 11.93 -16.37 8.51
C ARG A 96 12.04 -17.42 9.60
N TYR A 97 11.66 -17.08 10.83
CA TYR A 97 11.67 -18.02 11.92
C TYR A 97 10.49 -19.00 11.86
N PHE A 98 9.31 -18.53 11.46
CA PHE A 98 8.09 -19.33 11.43
C PHE A 98 7.81 -20.00 10.08
N GLU A 99 8.29 -19.45 9.01
CA GLU A 99 8.08 -20.00 7.65
C GLU A 99 9.42 -20.39 7.03
N ILE A 100 9.51 -21.65 6.58
CA ILE A 100 10.64 -22.14 5.74
C ILE A 100 10.47 -21.59 4.30
N ALA A 101 9.86 -20.44 4.15
CA ALA A 101 9.57 -19.85 2.86
C ALA A 101 10.84 -19.26 2.24
N GLN A 102 11.01 -19.52 0.93
CA GLN A 102 12.11 -18.95 0.13
C GLN A 102 11.82 -17.51 -0.32
N THR A 103 10.69 -16.93 0.13
CA THR A 103 10.26 -15.57 -0.24
C THR A 103 10.46 -14.61 0.93
N PHE A 104 10.53 -13.33 0.62
CA PHE A 104 10.41 -12.26 1.62
C PHE A 104 8.98 -12.21 2.17
N ASN A 105 8.81 -11.58 3.34
CA ASN A 105 7.47 -11.26 3.85
C ASN A 105 6.72 -10.32 2.88
N VAL A 106 5.44 -10.06 3.15
CA VAL A 106 4.58 -9.26 2.25
C VAL A 106 4.97 -7.77 2.16
N MET A 107 5.68 -7.24 3.17
CA MET A 107 5.96 -5.81 3.29
C MET A 107 6.82 -5.23 2.16
N PRO A 108 7.90 -5.90 1.66
CA PRO A 108 8.63 -5.45 0.47
C PRO A 108 7.73 -5.29 -0.76
N THR A 109 6.80 -6.23 -0.99
CA THR A 109 5.84 -6.15 -2.10
C THR A 109 4.95 -4.92 -1.97
N LEU A 110 4.42 -4.64 -0.77
CA LEU A 110 3.60 -3.46 -0.51
C LEU A 110 4.41 -2.15 -0.62
N THR A 111 5.66 -2.15 -0.17
CA THR A 111 6.55 -0.99 -0.25
C THR A 111 6.87 -0.63 -1.70
N LEU A 112 7.22 -1.60 -2.53
CA LEU A 112 7.42 -1.39 -3.96
C LEU A 112 6.13 -0.92 -4.64
N GLY A 113 4.99 -1.50 -4.26
CA GLY A 113 3.69 -1.08 -4.77
C GLY A 113 3.32 0.36 -4.38
N LEU A 114 3.66 0.81 -3.18
CA LEU A 114 3.51 2.22 -2.75
C LEU A 114 4.33 3.16 -3.64
N VAL A 115 5.59 2.82 -3.88
CA VAL A 115 6.51 3.62 -4.71
C VAL A 115 5.99 3.74 -6.15
N ILE A 116 5.51 2.64 -6.72
CA ILE A 116 4.91 2.63 -8.07
C ILE A 116 3.62 3.48 -8.08
N ALA A 117 2.76 3.36 -7.06
CA ALA A 117 1.54 4.16 -6.96
C ALA A 117 1.82 5.66 -6.85
N TRP A 118 2.89 6.07 -6.15
CA TRP A 118 3.32 7.47 -6.11
C TRP A 118 3.72 8.01 -7.48
N GLY A 119 4.43 7.24 -8.30
CA GLY A 119 4.78 7.66 -9.67
C GLY A 119 3.54 7.93 -10.51
N VAL A 120 2.53 7.06 -10.40
CA VAL A 120 1.25 7.22 -11.10
C VAL A 120 0.48 8.45 -10.61
N HIS A 121 0.52 8.73 -9.29
CA HIS A 121 -0.27 9.81 -8.69
C HIS A 121 0.36 11.19 -8.88
N HIS A 122 1.63 11.37 -8.47
CA HIS A 122 2.26 12.68 -8.41
C HIS A 122 2.72 13.18 -9.78
N ARG A 123 3.07 12.28 -10.71
CA ARG A 123 3.49 12.60 -12.09
C ARG A 123 4.61 13.64 -12.18
N CYS A 124 5.45 13.77 -11.15
CA CYS A 124 6.65 14.61 -11.16
C CYS A 124 7.89 13.76 -11.47
N LEU A 125 8.98 14.40 -11.89
CA LEU A 125 10.21 13.71 -12.30
C LEU A 125 10.76 12.81 -11.19
N SER A 126 10.78 13.30 -9.95
CA SER A 126 11.31 12.57 -8.79
C SER A 126 10.48 11.33 -8.48
N SER A 127 9.14 11.43 -8.47
CA SER A 127 8.25 10.29 -8.23
C SER A 127 8.27 9.31 -9.40
N GLY A 128 8.38 9.80 -10.63
CA GLY A 128 8.51 8.98 -11.83
C GLY A 128 9.81 8.17 -11.82
N PHE A 129 10.93 8.80 -11.49
CA PHE A 129 12.22 8.11 -11.37
C PHE A 129 12.16 7.03 -10.28
N LEU A 130 11.63 7.36 -9.10
CA LEU A 130 11.50 6.40 -8.01
C LEU A 130 10.57 5.23 -8.39
N ALA A 131 9.49 5.49 -9.12
CA ALA A 131 8.60 4.43 -9.60
C ALA A 131 9.27 3.52 -10.63
N ILE A 132 10.10 4.05 -11.52
CA ILE A 132 10.89 3.25 -12.48
C ILE A 132 11.87 2.35 -11.72
N VAL A 133 12.57 2.90 -10.72
CA VAL A 133 13.48 2.11 -9.86
C VAL A 133 12.69 1.03 -9.12
N GLY A 134 11.54 1.37 -8.55
CA GLY A 134 10.66 0.41 -7.87
C GLY A 134 10.15 -0.69 -8.80
N LEU A 135 9.81 -0.34 -10.04
CA LEU A 135 9.36 -1.28 -11.06
C LEU A 135 10.50 -2.23 -11.49
N ALA A 136 11.69 -1.69 -11.72
CA ALA A 136 12.88 -2.47 -12.03
C ALA A 136 13.21 -3.44 -10.88
N ALA A 137 13.18 -2.95 -9.63
CA ALA A 137 13.38 -3.79 -8.45
C ALA A 137 12.32 -4.89 -8.34
N ALA A 138 11.04 -4.59 -8.62
CA ALA A 138 9.97 -5.58 -8.60
C ALA A 138 10.13 -6.68 -9.67
N ILE A 139 10.69 -6.33 -10.84
CA ILE A 139 11.01 -7.29 -11.90
C ILE A 139 12.20 -8.17 -11.48
N LEU A 140 13.28 -7.55 -10.99
CA LEU A 140 14.48 -8.26 -10.58
C LEU A 140 14.23 -9.19 -9.37
N LEU A 141 13.38 -8.74 -8.43
CA LEU A 141 13.00 -9.48 -7.24
C LEU A 141 11.71 -10.30 -7.42
N HIS A 142 11.28 -10.58 -8.66
CA HIS A 142 10.02 -11.28 -8.91
C HIS A 142 9.90 -12.60 -8.14
N THR A 143 10.95 -13.39 -8.11
CA THR A 143 10.97 -14.70 -7.45
C THR A 143 10.94 -14.62 -5.93
N PRO A 144 11.77 -13.78 -5.25
CA PRO A 144 11.75 -13.69 -3.79
C PRO A 144 10.59 -12.87 -3.22
N LEU A 145 9.84 -12.10 -4.02
CA LEU A 145 8.67 -11.37 -3.54
C LEU A 145 7.47 -12.31 -3.35
N MET A 146 6.79 -12.25 -2.19
CA MET A 146 5.69 -13.13 -1.82
C MET A 146 4.55 -13.17 -2.86
N TYR A 147 4.23 -12.04 -3.51
CA TYR A 147 3.23 -11.93 -4.57
C TYR A 147 3.85 -11.59 -5.94
N GLY A 148 5.19 -11.70 -6.04
CA GLY A 148 5.93 -11.40 -7.26
C GLY A 148 5.72 -9.97 -7.77
N PHE A 149 6.13 -9.74 -9.01
CA PHE A 149 5.97 -8.48 -9.72
C PHE A 149 4.50 -8.00 -9.79
N TRP A 150 3.56 -8.90 -10.05
CA TRP A 150 2.15 -8.57 -10.19
C TRP A 150 1.54 -8.01 -8.91
N GLY A 151 1.98 -8.51 -7.76
CA GLY A 151 1.56 -7.98 -6.46
C GLY A 151 1.93 -6.52 -6.26
N CYS A 152 3.10 -6.09 -6.76
CA CYS A 152 3.54 -4.69 -6.67
C CYS A 152 2.69 -3.73 -7.53
N LEU A 153 1.98 -4.22 -8.54
CA LEU A 153 1.11 -3.38 -9.38
C LEU A 153 -0.27 -3.13 -8.77
N ILE A 154 -0.72 -3.97 -7.83
CA ILE A 154 -2.08 -3.88 -7.27
C ILE A 154 -2.33 -2.55 -6.55
N PRO A 155 -1.44 -1.98 -5.72
CA PRO A 155 -1.65 -0.66 -5.13
C PRO A 155 -1.86 0.45 -6.16
N ALA A 156 -1.12 0.43 -7.27
CA ALA A 156 -1.30 1.39 -8.36
C ALA A 156 -2.63 1.17 -9.10
N ALA A 157 -3.03 -0.07 -9.31
CA ALA A 157 -4.33 -0.40 -9.91
C ALA A 157 -5.51 0.06 -9.03
N THR A 158 -5.44 -0.16 -7.72
CA THR A 158 -6.46 0.31 -6.76
C THR A 158 -6.52 1.84 -6.72
N LEU A 159 -5.37 2.52 -6.76
CA LEU A 159 -5.31 3.98 -6.87
C LEU A 159 -6.05 4.48 -8.12
N ILE A 160 -5.74 3.91 -9.29
CA ILE A 160 -6.39 4.28 -10.57
C ILE A 160 -7.90 4.06 -10.49
N ALA A 161 -8.34 2.93 -9.94
CA ALA A 161 -9.76 2.61 -9.79
C ALA A 161 -10.49 3.63 -8.89
N ILE A 162 -9.86 4.03 -7.77
CA ILE A 162 -10.41 5.05 -6.86
C ILE A 162 -10.49 6.40 -7.56
N GLN A 163 -9.43 6.82 -8.24
CA GLN A 163 -9.38 8.12 -8.92
C GLN A 163 -10.37 8.20 -10.08
N LYS A 164 -10.51 7.13 -10.85
CA LYS A 164 -11.47 7.05 -11.96
C LYS A 164 -12.92 7.16 -11.45
N LYS A 165 -13.24 6.46 -10.35
CA LYS A 165 -14.57 6.53 -9.71
C LYS A 165 -14.86 7.92 -9.14
N ALA A 166 -13.86 8.62 -8.64
CA ALA A 166 -14.00 9.98 -8.09
C ALA A 166 -13.97 11.09 -9.17
N GLY A 167 -13.86 10.77 -10.45
CA GLY A 167 -13.74 11.77 -11.53
C GLY A 167 -12.42 12.56 -11.50
N LEU A 168 -11.42 12.11 -10.75
CA LEU A 168 -10.15 12.82 -10.52
C LEU A 168 -9.05 12.46 -11.54
N PHE A 169 -9.37 11.65 -12.55
CA PHE A 169 -8.36 11.10 -13.47
C PHE A 169 -8.10 11.97 -14.70
N TRP A 170 -8.80 13.12 -14.84
CA TRP A 170 -8.68 14.05 -15.97
C TRP A 170 -7.90 15.29 -15.61
#